data_16f0a62ed53d3e7ca2599855374d8f51
#
_entry.id   16f0a62ed53d3e7ca2599855374d8f51
#
_cell.length_a   1.000
_cell.length_b   1.000
_cell.length_c   1.000
_cell.angle_alpha   90.00
_cell.angle_beta   90.00
_cell.angle_gamma   90.00
#
_symmetry.space_group_name_H-M   'P 1'
#
loop_
_entity.id
_entity.type
_entity.pdbx_description
1 polymer ?
#
loop_
_entity_poly.entity_id
_entity_poly.type
_entity_poly.pdbx_seq_one_letter_code
_entity_poly.pdbx_strand_id
1 'polypeptide(L)'
;MRAAKAFVVFEVFGTPQGFDVQTSTGESLGAEVPWTEGLTVTVTPPTLDPRSPRGFDAPEIITRIFHADEAGRTLLQEAEGSDPLTASIPRPGVVRAEVWIRPRHLRPYLGQLAEDYVDVPVPWIQTGGVFVR
;
A
#
# COMPACT_ATOMS: atom_id res chain seq x y z
N MET A 1 -2.48 21.63 14.43
CA MET A 1 -3.29 20.90 13.42
C MET A 1 -3.08 19.41 13.60
N ARG A 2 -4.14 18.65 13.58
CA ARG A 2 -4.07 17.19 13.68
C ARG A 2 -3.69 16.59 12.33
N ALA A 3 -2.68 15.73 12.31
CA ALA A 3 -2.33 14.98 11.11
C ALA A 3 -3.47 14.03 10.70
N ALA A 4 -3.77 13.98 9.42
CA ALA A 4 -4.83 13.14 8.87
C ALA A 4 -4.23 11.91 8.18
N LYS A 5 -4.60 10.72 8.66
CA LYS A 5 -4.29 9.47 7.97
C LYS A 5 -5.29 9.30 6.83
N ALA A 6 -4.85 9.55 5.61
CA ALA A 6 -5.73 9.47 4.46
C ALA A 6 -5.24 8.42 3.47
N PHE A 7 -6.14 7.50 3.11
CA PHE A 7 -5.92 6.60 2.00
C PHE A 7 -7.23 6.27 1.32
N VAL A 8 -7.15 5.95 0.03
CA VAL A 8 -8.29 5.59 -0.80
C VAL A 8 -8.28 4.08 -1.00
N VAL A 9 -9.43 3.45 -0.79
CA VAL A 9 -9.61 2.01 -0.97
C VAL A 9 -10.60 1.76 -2.09
N PHE A 10 -10.23 0.88 -3.03
CA PHE A 10 -11.14 0.39 -4.06
C PHE A 10 -11.82 -0.88 -3.55
N GLU A 11 -12.91 -0.72 -2.81
CA GLU A 11 -13.57 -1.82 -2.09
C GLU A 11 -14.22 -2.88 -2.99
N VAL A 12 -14.36 -2.60 -4.28
CA VAL A 12 -14.82 -3.60 -5.25
C VAL A 12 -13.96 -4.88 -5.21
N PHE A 13 -12.69 -4.75 -4.81
CA PHE A 13 -11.78 -5.90 -4.67
C PHE A 13 -11.80 -6.53 -3.28
N GLY A 14 -12.62 -6.02 -2.38
CA GLY A 14 -12.76 -6.46 -1.00
C GLY A 14 -12.29 -5.42 0.01
N THR A 15 -12.58 -5.66 1.27
CA THR A 15 -12.23 -4.75 2.37
C THR A 15 -10.87 -5.14 2.93
N PRO A 16 -9.89 -4.22 2.95
CA PRO A 16 -8.58 -4.51 3.54
C PRO A 16 -8.62 -4.42 5.06
N GLN A 17 -7.79 -5.24 5.73
CA GLN A 17 -7.59 -5.21 7.18
C GLN A 17 -6.10 -5.11 7.49
N GLY A 18 -5.77 -4.39 8.56
CA GLY A 18 -4.43 -4.35 9.12
C GLY A 18 -3.41 -3.55 8.33
N PHE A 19 -3.84 -2.78 7.33
CA PHE A 19 -2.94 -1.91 6.60
C PHE A 19 -2.43 -0.77 7.49
N ASP A 20 -1.12 -0.57 7.52
CA ASP A 20 -0.50 0.50 8.29
C ASP A 20 0.76 1.01 7.62
N VAL A 21 1.06 2.30 7.84
CA VAL A 21 2.28 2.95 7.38
C VAL A 21 2.87 3.72 8.56
N GLN A 22 4.11 3.43 8.90
CA GLN A 22 4.75 4.03 10.07
C GLN A 22 6.24 4.27 9.82
N THR A 23 6.73 5.44 10.24
CA THR A 23 8.17 5.72 10.21
C THR A 23 8.86 5.10 11.42
N SER A 24 10.20 5.03 11.37
CA SER A 24 11.01 4.54 12.50
C SER A 24 10.90 5.40 13.75
N THR A 25 10.41 6.63 13.62
CA THR A 25 10.17 7.55 14.75
C THR A 25 8.71 7.56 15.21
N GLY A 26 7.87 6.69 14.63
CA GLY A 26 6.51 6.46 15.10
C GLY A 26 5.42 7.26 14.40
N GLU A 27 5.76 8.10 13.44
CA GLU A 27 4.76 8.89 12.70
C GLU A 27 4.10 8.07 11.60
N SER A 28 2.90 8.46 11.22
CA SER A 28 2.07 7.81 10.24
C SER A 28 1.68 8.76 9.11
N LEU A 29 0.80 8.31 8.22
CA LEU A 29 0.29 9.10 7.09
C LEU A 29 -0.23 10.47 7.55
N GLY A 30 0.06 11.50 6.79
CA GLY A 30 -0.33 12.87 7.08
C GLY A 30 0.60 13.62 8.01
N ALA A 31 1.55 12.95 8.64
CA ALA A 31 2.51 13.60 9.55
C ALA A 31 3.65 14.28 8.81
N GLU A 32 4.25 15.25 9.47
CA GLU A 32 5.53 15.84 9.08
C GLU A 32 6.63 15.26 9.97
N VAL A 33 7.73 14.86 9.36
CA VAL A 33 8.86 14.22 10.04
C VAL A 33 10.14 14.89 9.60
N PRO A 34 11.04 15.29 10.52
CA PRO A 34 12.35 15.80 10.11
C PRO A 34 13.19 14.63 9.54
N TRP A 35 13.84 14.90 8.43
CA TRP A 35 14.74 13.91 7.85
C TRP A 35 15.99 13.75 8.71
N THR A 36 16.35 12.51 8.97
CA THR A 36 17.62 12.16 9.62
C THR A 36 18.21 10.96 8.89
N GLU A 37 19.53 10.81 8.96
CA GLU A 37 20.18 9.63 8.45
C GLU A 37 19.66 8.39 9.19
N GLY A 38 19.32 7.35 8.44
CA GLY A 38 18.77 6.12 9.01
C GLY A 38 17.25 6.12 9.20
N LEU A 39 16.55 7.20 8.81
CA LEU A 39 15.09 7.22 8.83
C LEU A 39 14.53 6.18 7.86
N THR A 40 13.62 5.35 8.35
CA THR A 40 12.95 4.33 7.56
C THR A 40 11.43 4.46 7.66
N VAL A 41 10.75 3.85 6.70
CA VAL A 41 9.29 3.68 6.71
C VAL A 41 8.98 2.20 6.61
N THR A 42 8.03 1.74 7.41
CA THR A 42 7.54 0.36 7.38
C THR A 42 6.08 0.38 6.98
N VAL A 43 5.75 -0.41 5.97
CA VAL A 43 4.38 -0.62 5.51
C VAL A 43 3.97 -2.05 5.88
N THR A 44 2.88 -2.18 6.62
CA THR A 44 2.27 -3.47 6.89
C THR A 44 1.21 -3.72 5.82
N PRO A 45 1.40 -4.73 4.96
CA PRO A 45 0.43 -5.03 3.92
C PRO A 45 -0.90 -5.43 4.52
N PRO A 46 -2.02 -5.11 3.86
CA PRO A 46 -3.33 -5.52 4.32
C PRO A 46 -3.57 -7.00 4.02
N THR A 47 -4.52 -7.58 4.75
CA THR A 47 -5.16 -8.84 4.39
C THR A 47 -6.59 -8.59 3.98
N LEU A 48 -7.20 -9.54 3.29
CA LEU A 48 -8.59 -9.43 2.89
C LEU A 48 -9.49 -9.76 4.09
N ASP A 49 -10.46 -8.88 4.38
CA ASP A 49 -11.46 -9.15 5.42
C ASP A 49 -12.13 -10.50 5.13
N PRO A 50 -12.23 -11.42 6.10
CA PRO A 50 -12.88 -12.72 5.90
C PRO A 50 -14.32 -12.65 5.43
N ARG A 51 -15.00 -11.54 5.64
CA ARG A 51 -16.38 -11.31 5.20
C ARG A 51 -16.49 -10.81 3.76
N SER A 52 -15.37 -10.47 3.13
CA SER A 52 -15.36 -10.03 1.73
C SER A 52 -15.72 -11.19 0.82
N PRO A 53 -16.45 -10.94 -0.28
CA PRO A 53 -16.72 -11.96 -1.29
C PRO A 53 -15.43 -12.59 -1.80
N ARG A 54 -15.38 -13.92 -1.82
CA ARG A 54 -14.19 -14.65 -2.30
C ARG A 54 -14.53 -16.02 -2.77
N GLY A 55 -13.72 -16.52 -3.71
CA GLY A 55 -13.71 -17.93 -4.09
C GLY A 55 -12.64 -18.69 -3.29
N PHE A 56 -12.18 -19.80 -3.87
CA PHE A 56 -11.16 -20.64 -3.25
C PHE A 56 -9.73 -20.10 -3.44
N ASP A 57 -9.51 -19.30 -4.48
CA ASP A 57 -8.19 -18.74 -4.76
C ASP A 57 -7.91 -17.55 -3.85
N ALA A 58 -6.69 -17.49 -3.31
CA ALA A 58 -6.24 -16.34 -2.55
C ALA A 58 -5.85 -15.20 -3.49
N PRO A 59 -6.13 -13.93 -3.12
CA PRO A 59 -5.60 -12.80 -3.87
C PRO A 59 -4.08 -12.70 -3.69
N GLU A 60 -3.40 -12.13 -4.68
CA GLU A 60 -1.99 -11.78 -4.55
C GLU A 60 -1.89 -10.30 -4.29
N ILE A 61 -1.15 -9.92 -3.25
CA ILE A 61 -1.03 -8.55 -2.78
C ILE A 61 0.40 -8.07 -3.05
N ILE A 62 0.51 -6.92 -3.70
CA ILE A 62 1.78 -6.28 -4.05
C ILE A 62 1.82 -4.92 -3.38
N THR A 63 2.82 -4.70 -2.53
CA THR A 63 2.99 -3.43 -1.81
C THR A 63 4.18 -2.69 -2.36
N ARG A 64 4.01 -1.39 -2.64
CA ARG A 64 5.05 -0.51 -3.17
C ARG A 64 5.20 0.72 -2.31
N ILE A 65 6.43 1.12 -2.05
CA ILE A 65 6.77 2.34 -1.31
C ILE A 65 7.45 3.29 -2.28
N PHE A 66 6.93 4.51 -2.39
CA PHE A 66 7.44 5.54 -3.27
C PHE A 66 7.93 6.75 -2.49
N HIS A 67 8.94 7.39 -3.03
CA HIS A 67 9.43 8.69 -2.60
C HIS A 67 9.25 9.69 -3.75
N ALA A 68 8.71 10.86 -3.45
CA ALA A 68 8.54 11.94 -4.42
C ALA A 68 9.16 13.22 -3.89
N ASP A 69 9.85 13.93 -4.77
CA ASP A 69 10.40 15.27 -4.53
C ASP A 69 10.35 16.08 -5.83
N GLU A 70 11.07 17.21 -5.88
CA GLU A 70 11.10 18.06 -7.07
C GLU A 70 11.69 17.35 -8.29
N ALA A 71 12.54 16.34 -8.10
CA ALA A 71 13.13 15.58 -9.19
C ALA A 71 12.23 14.50 -9.74
N GLY A 72 11.13 14.19 -9.06
CA GLY A 72 10.16 13.17 -9.49
C GLY A 72 9.92 12.09 -8.47
N ARG A 73 9.29 11.01 -8.93
CA ARG A 73 8.88 9.87 -8.11
C ARG A 73 9.85 8.71 -8.29
N THR A 74 10.25 8.10 -7.18
CA THR A 74 11.15 6.95 -7.16
C THR A 74 10.53 5.82 -6.38
N LEU A 75 10.55 4.60 -6.93
CA LEU A 75 10.19 3.39 -6.20
C LEU A 75 11.31 3.04 -5.24
N LEU A 76 11.03 3.04 -3.95
CA LEU A 76 12.02 2.68 -2.92
C LEU A 76 12.06 1.18 -2.66
N GLN A 77 10.90 0.54 -2.62
CA GLN A 77 10.79 -0.87 -2.31
C GLN A 77 9.49 -1.44 -2.86
N GLU A 78 9.50 -2.73 -3.20
CA GLU A 78 8.33 -3.48 -3.65
C GLU A 78 8.43 -4.91 -3.14
N ALA A 79 7.32 -5.46 -2.68
CA ALA A 79 7.26 -6.86 -2.29
C ALA A 79 5.85 -7.43 -2.47
N GLU A 80 5.79 -8.73 -2.72
CA GLU A 80 4.56 -9.50 -2.74
C GLU A 80 4.36 -10.20 -1.40
N GLY A 81 3.11 -10.36 -0.99
CA GLY A 81 2.76 -11.12 0.21
C GLY A 81 2.34 -10.24 1.38
N SER A 82 2.40 -10.83 2.58
CA SER A 82 1.84 -10.24 3.80
C SER A 82 2.90 -9.77 4.81
N ASP A 83 4.17 -9.96 4.52
CA ASP A 83 5.23 -9.53 5.43
C ASP A 83 5.42 -8.02 5.39
N PRO A 84 5.69 -7.37 6.54
CA PRO A 84 5.98 -5.95 6.56
C PRO A 84 7.16 -5.59 5.67
N LEU A 85 7.04 -4.46 5.00
CA LEU A 85 8.02 -3.96 4.05
C LEU A 85 8.65 -2.68 4.60
N THR A 86 9.97 -2.65 4.69
CA THR A 86 10.71 -1.50 5.21
C THR A 86 11.61 -0.92 4.14
N ALA A 87 11.61 0.40 4.01
CA ALA A 87 12.48 1.13 3.09
C ALA A 87 13.19 2.27 3.81
N SER A 88 14.44 2.52 3.42
CA SER A 88 15.16 3.72 3.88
C SER A 88 14.70 4.94 3.11
N ILE A 89 14.52 6.05 3.81
CA ILE A 89 14.14 7.32 3.20
C ILE A 89 15.42 8.07 2.86
N PRO A 90 15.73 8.27 1.57
CA PRO A 90 17.05 8.74 1.16
C PRO A 90 17.29 10.23 1.41
N ARG A 91 16.23 11.02 1.43
CA ARG A 91 16.28 12.48 1.56
C ARG A 91 14.89 13.04 1.87
N PRO A 92 14.77 14.34 2.18
CA PRO A 92 13.46 14.97 2.31
C PRO A 92 12.58 14.79 1.08
N GLY A 93 11.27 14.73 1.28
CA GLY A 93 10.27 14.54 0.24
C GLY A 93 8.99 13.98 0.81
N VAL A 94 8.16 13.39 -0.04
CA VAL A 94 6.90 12.78 0.34
C VAL A 94 7.02 11.28 0.14
N VAL A 95 6.73 10.51 1.18
CA VAL A 95 6.72 9.05 1.12
C VAL A 95 5.29 8.56 1.08
N ARG A 96 4.99 7.71 0.11
CA ARG A 96 3.66 7.13 -0.10
C ARG A 96 3.74 5.63 -0.25
N ALA A 97 2.63 4.97 0.04
CA ALA A 97 2.48 3.55 -0.24
C ALA A 97 1.34 3.32 -1.23
N GLU A 98 1.50 2.32 -2.06
CA GLU A 98 0.44 1.79 -2.91
C GLU A 98 0.35 0.29 -2.68
N VAL A 99 -0.87 -0.21 -2.61
CA VAL A 99 -1.14 -1.65 -2.56
C VAL A 99 -1.92 -2.03 -3.80
N TRP A 100 -1.37 -2.97 -4.55
CA TRP A 100 -1.99 -3.54 -5.74
C TRP A 100 -2.45 -4.95 -5.43
N ILE A 101 -3.47 -5.41 -6.12
CA ILE A 101 -4.04 -6.73 -5.91
C ILE A 101 -4.29 -7.42 -7.25
N ARG A 102 -3.92 -8.70 -7.33
CA ARG A 102 -4.42 -9.59 -8.37
C ARG A 102 -5.66 -10.27 -7.80
N PRO A 103 -6.87 -9.92 -8.28
CA PRO A 103 -8.10 -10.28 -7.59
C PRO A 103 -8.57 -11.71 -7.91
N ARG A 104 -7.70 -12.69 -7.72
CA ARG A 104 -7.99 -14.10 -7.98
C ARG A 104 -9.16 -14.63 -7.17
N HIS A 105 -9.37 -14.06 -5.98
CA HIS A 105 -10.49 -14.41 -5.10
C HIS A 105 -11.85 -14.05 -5.69
N LEU A 106 -11.90 -13.19 -6.71
CA LEU A 106 -13.13 -12.79 -7.38
C LEU A 106 -13.46 -13.64 -8.61
N ARG A 107 -12.65 -14.65 -8.93
CA ARG A 107 -12.87 -15.50 -10.10
C ARG A 107 -14.31 -15.99 -10.22
N PRO A 108 -14.98 -16.49 -9.17
CA PRO A 108 -16.37 -16.95 -9.28
C PRO A 108 -17.37 -15.83 -9.58
N TYR A 109 -17.02 -14.58 -9.31
CA TYR A 109 -17.92 -13.43 -9.46
C TYR A 109 -17.75 -12.71 -10.80
N LEU A 110 -16.68 -12.99 -11.54
CA LEU A 110 -16.36 -12.34 -12.81
C LEU A 110 -16.82 -13.12 -14.04
N GLY A 111 -17.20 -14.39 -13.87
CA GLY A 111 -17.69 -15.24 -14.95
C GLY A 111 -16.66 -15.38 -16.06
N GLN A 112 -17.07 -15.11 -17.31
CA GLN A 112 -16.20 -15.23 -18.49
C GLN A 112 -15.06 -14.20 -18.51
N LEU A 113 -15.17 -13.12 -17.75
CA LEU A 113 -14.13 -12.08 -17.68
C LEU A 113 -13.00 -12.44 -16.73
N ALA A 114 -13.12 -13.52 -15.96
CA ALA A 114 -12.15 -13.88 -14.93
C ALA A 114 -10.73 -14.02 -15.49
N GLU A 115 -10.57 -14.70 -16.63
CA GLU A 115 -9.25 -14.93 -17.23
C GLU A 115 -8.54 -13.62 -17.61
N ASP A 116 -9.29 -12.57 -17.93
CA ASP A 116 -8.72 -11.29 -18.35
C ASP A 116 -8.35 -10.39 -17.18
N TYR A 117 -8.93 -10.58 -15.98
CA TYR A 117 -8.80 -9.63 -14.88
C TYR A 117 -8.14 -10.19 -13.63
N VAL A 118 -8.25 -11.47 -13.34
CA VAL A 118 -7.79 -12.02 -12.05
C VAL A 118 -6.28 -12.07 -11.89
N ASP A 119 -5.53 -12.11 -12.98
CA ASP A 119 -4.07 -12.14 -12.97
C ASP A 119 -3.42 -10.81 -13.32
N VAL A 120 -4.22 -9.77 -13.51
CA VAL A 120 -3.73 -8.42 -13.78
C VAL A 120 -3.72 -7.63 -12.48
N PRO A 121 -2.57 -7.06 -12.07
CA PRO A 121 -2.53 -6.21 -10.89
C PRO A 121 -3.37 -4.95 -11.10
N VAL A 122 -4.20 -4.64 -10.12
CA VAL A 122 -5.01 -3.42 -10.11
C VAL A 122 -4.82 -2.68 -8.79
N PRO A 123 -4.96 -1.34 -8.77
CA PRO A 123 -4.81 -0.59 -7.52
C PRO A 123 -5.89 -0.99 -6.53
N TRP A 124 -5.49 -1.27 -5.30
CA TRP A 124 -6.42 -1.55 -4.19
C TRP A 124 -6.42 -0.42 -3.17
N ILE A 125 -5.25 0.00 -2.74
CA ILE A 125 -5.09 1.10 -1.79
C ILE A 125 -4.09 2.11 -2.34
N GLN A 126 -4.44 3.39 -2.27
CA GLN A 126 -3.54 4.50 -2.55
C GLN A 126 -3.53 5.44 -1.35
N THR A 127 -2.36 5.78 -0.85
CA THR A 127 -2.24 6.62 0.34
C THR A 127 -1.93 8.06 -0.01
N GLY A 128 -2.24 8.96 0.93
CA GLY A 128 -1.58 10.24 1.04
C GLY A 128 -0.11 10.07 1.41
N GLY A 129 0.54 11.11 1.91
CA GLY A 129 1.96 11.06 2.17
C GLY A 129 2.34 11.19 3.63
N VAL A 130 3.55 10.75 3.93
CA VAL A 130 4.33 11.21 5.08
C VAL A 130 5.28 12.27 4.55
N PHE A 131 5.24 13.47 5.14
CA PHE A 131 6.01 14.61 4.65
C PHE A 131 7.33 14.67 5.40
N VAL A 132 8.42 14.36 4.72
CA VAL A 132 9.78 14.36 5.29
C VAL A 132 10.46 15.66 4.88
N ARG A 133 10.90 16.42 5.88
CA ARG A 133 11.45 17.77 5.66
C ARG A 133 12.89 17.91 6.08
#